data_75572791e45e55ac2644830c53a1becd
#
_entry.id   75572791e45e55ac2644830c53a1becd
#
_cell.length_a   1.000
_cell.length_b   1.000
_cell.length_c   1.000
_cell.angle_alpha   90.00
_cell.angle_beta   90.00
_cell.angle_gamma   90.00
#
_symmetry.space_group_name_H-M   'P 1'
#
loop_
_entity.id
_entity.type
_entity.pdbx_description
1 polymer ?
#
loop_
_entity_poly.entity_id
_entity_poly.type
_entity_poly.pdbx_seq_one_letter_code
_entity_poly.pdbx_strand_id
1 'polypeptide(L)' 'MRLKVEIEREEDGRWIAEVPAIPGALAYGTTAAEARTNVVALAFRVMAERIEHGEPIPRAAGNLFATV' A
#
# COMPACT_ATOMS: atom_id res chain seq x y z
N MET A 1 3.56 1.39 14.81
CA MET A 1 3.17 0.18 14.08
C MET A 1 3.34 0.41 12.58
N ARG A 2 3.74 -0.63 11.84
CA ARG A 2 4.09 -0.49 10.44
C ARG A 2 3.24 -1.40 9.56
N LEU A 3 2.99 -0.95 8.33
CA LEU A 3 2.38 -1.78 7.30
C LEU A 3 3.51 -2.39 6.45
N LYS A 4 3.47 -3.70 6.27
CA LYS A 4 4.48 -4.43 5.53
C LYS A 4 4.33 -4.18 4.03
N VAL A 5 5.45 -3.96 3.35
CA VAL A 5 5.53 -3.89 1.89
C VAL A 5 6.35 -5.09 1.42
N GLU A 6 5.79 -5.89 0.53
CA GLU A 6 6.49 -7.01 -0.09
C GLU A 6 6.89 -6.60 -1.50
N ILE A 7 8.15 -6.84 -1.87
CA ILE A 7 8.69 -6.44 -3.17
C ILE A 7 9.36 -7.65 -3.82
N GLU A 8 9.03 -7.89 -5.10
CA GLU A 8 9.62 -8.97 -5.89
C GLU A 8 9.97 -8.46 -7.27
N ARG A 9 10.97 -9.09 -7.89
CA ARG A 9 11.32 -8.84 -9.28
C ARG A 9 10.63 -9.87 -10.16
N GLU A 10 9.92 -9.39 -11.20
CA GLU A 10 9.27 -10.24 -12.18
C GLU A 10 10.28 -10.76 -13.19
N GLU A 11 9.93 -11.85 -13.88
CA GLU A 11 10.81 -12.44 -14.90
C GLU A 11 11.13 -11.48 -16.05
N ASP A 12 10.22 -10.57 -16.38
CA ASP A 12 10.42 -9.58 -17.43
C ASP A 12 11.26 -8.37 -16.98
N GLY A 13 11.76 -8.40 -15.76
CA GLY A 13 12.61 -7.34 -15.21
C GLY A 13 11.87 -6.23 -14.49
N ARG A 14 10.55 -6.20 -14.55
CA ARG A 14 9.77 -5.23 -13.75
C ARG A 14 9.81 -5.65 -12.28
N TRP A 15 9.60 -4.66 -11.42
CA TRP A 15 9.43 -4.89 -9.98
C TRP A 15 7.97 -4.74 -9.61
N ILE A 16 7.50 -5.58 -8.71
CA ILE A 16 6.15 -5.52 -8.18
C ILE A 16 6.24 -5.31 -6.68
N ALA A 17 5.37 -4.44 -6.16
CA ALA A 17 5.25 -4.18 -4.72
C ALA A 17 3.81 -4.33 -4.30
N GLU A 18 3.60 -4.88 -3.11
CA GLU A 18 2.28 -5.12 -2.57
C GLU A 18 2.25 -4.79 -1.08
N VAL A 19 1.13 -4.26 -0.62
CA VAL A 19 0.85 -4.11 0.82
C VAL A 19 -0.25 -5.12 1.15
N PRO A 20 0.11 -6.30 1.68
CA PRO A 20 -0.88 -7.38 1.91
C PRO A 20 -2.03 -6.99 2.82
N ALA A 21 -1.79 -6.09 3.79
CA ALA A 21 -2.83 -5.63 4.69
C ALA A 21 -3.89 -4.77 4.01
N ILE A 22 -3.62 -4.29 2.79
CA ILE A 22 -4.54 -3.44 2.03
C ILE A 22 -4.82 -4.11 0.69
N PRO A 23 -5.85 -4.97 0.60
CA PRO A 23 -6.19 -5.63 -0.66
C PRO A 23 -6.41 -4.61 -1.78
N GLY A 24 -5.81 -4.85 -2.92
CA GLY A 24 -5.82 -3.93 -4.06
C GLY A 24 -4.61 -3.01 -4.12
N ALA A 25 -3.80 -2.91 -3.06
CA ALA A 25 -2.58 -2.11 -3.06
C ALA A 25 -1.44 -2.94 -3.66
N LEU A 26 -1.34 -2.92 -4.97
CA LEU A 26 -0.31 -3.61 -5.75
C LEU A 26 0.11 -2.71 -6.90
N ALA A 27 1.40 -2.50 -7.06
CA ALA A 27 1.92 -1.59 -8.08
C ALA A 27 3.24 -2.10 -8.65
N TYR A 28 3.56 -1.64 -9.85
CA TYR A 28 4.79 -2.00 -10.55
C TYR A 28 5.73 -0.80 -10.63
N GLY A 29 6.99 -1.09 -10.89
CA GLY A 29 7.99 -0.09 -11.18
C GLY A 29 9.15 -0.69 -11.96
N THR A 30 10.00 0.16 -12.53
CA THR A 30 11.19 -0.27 -13.25
C THR A 30 12.35 -0.56 -12.29
N THR A 31 12.23 -0.11 -11.05
CA THR A 31 13.16 -0.41 -9.96
C THR A 31 12.36 -0.78 -8.71
N ALA A 32 13.03 -1.43 -7.74
CA ALA A 32 12.41 -1.75 -6.46
C ALA A 32 11.94 -0.49 -5.74
N ALA A 33 12.75 0.56 -5.75
CA ALA A 33 12.41 1.84 -5.11
C ALA A 33 11.18 2.48 -5.77
N GLU A 34 11.09 2.44 -7.09
CA GLU A 34 9.94 2.98 -7.82
C GLU A 34 8.66 2.19 -7.51
N ALA A 35 8.73 0.86 -7.52
CA ALA A 35 7.58 0.02 -7.18
C ALA A 35 7.10 0.31 -5.76
N ARG A 36 8.03 0.47 -4.81
CA ARG A 36 7.70 0.82 -3.44
C ARG A 36 6.99 2.17 -3.34
N THR A 37 7.53 3.19 -4.00
CA THR A 37 6.92 4.52 -4.01
C THR A 37 5.51 4.45 -4.59
N ASN A 38 5.36 3.73 -5.70
CA ASN A 38 4.06 3.62 -6.38
C ASN A 38 3.03 2.89 -5.51
N VAL A 39 3.42 1.81 -4.83
CA VAL A 39 2.48 1.07 -4.00
C VAL A 39 2.09 1.84 -2.74
N VAL A 40 3.02 2.59 -2.16
CA VAL A 40 2.72 3.43 -0.99
C VAL A 40 1.70 4.51 -1.36
N ALA A 41 1.89 5.18 -2.50
CA ALA A 41 0.94 6.17 -2.98
C ALA A 41 -0.43 5.54 -3.25
N LEU A 42 -0.45 4.37 -3.90
CA LEU A 42 -1.68 3.64 -4.17
C LEU A 42 -2.38 3.22 -2.87
N ALA A 43 -1.62 2.73 -1.89
CA ALA A 43 -2.16 2.32 -0.60
C ALA A 43 -2.90 3.46 0.09
N PHE A 44 -2.33 4.67 0.08
CA PHE A 44 -3.00 5.84 0.65
C PHE A 44 -4.29 6.18 -0.10
N ARG A 45 -4.28 6.08 -1.44
CA ARG A 45 -5.49 6.33 -2.22
C ARG A 45 -6.58 5.30 -1.94
N VAL A 46 -6.21 4.02 -1.84
CA VAL A 46 -7.16 2.95 -1.54
C VAL A 46 -7.76 3.15 -0.15
N MET A 47 -6.92 3.47 0.84
CA MET A 47 -7.41 3.71 2.20
C MET A 47 -8.34 4.92 2.26
N ALA A 48 -7.97 6.01 1.58
CA ALA A 48 -8.81 7.21 1.54
C ALA A 48 -10.20 6.88 0.96
N GLU A 49 -10.23 6.13 -0.12
CA GLU A 49 -11.49 5.73 -0.74
C GLU A 49 -12.33 4.86 0.18
N ARG A 50 -11.71 3.90 0.86
CA ARG A 50 -12.41 3.04 1.81
C ARG A 50 -13.00 3.83 2.98
N ILE A 51 -12.22 4.75 3.52
CA ILE A 51 -12.69 5.62 4.62
C ILE A 51 -13.91 6.43 4.18
N GLU A 52 -13.86 7.00 2.98
CA GLU A 52 -14.96 7.79 2.43
C GLU A 52 -16.22 6.97 2.22
N HIS A 53 -16.09 5.67 1.95
CA HIS A 53 -17.23 4.76 1.75
C HIS A 53 -17.60 3.99 3.02
N GLY A 54 -16.99 4.29 4.16
CA GLY A 54 -17.27 3.61 5.42
C GLY A 54 -16.77 2.18 5.49
N GLU A 55 -15.86 1.81 4.62
CA GLU A 55 -15.28 0.47 4.59
C GLU A 55 -14.11 0.35 5.58
N PRO A 56 -13.84 -0.87 6.10
CA PRO A 56 -12.76 -1.04 7.07
C PRO A 56 -11.37 -0.85 6.45
N ILE A 57 -10.46 -0.30 7.25
CA ILE A 57 -9.03 -0.18 6.91
C ILE A 57 -8.21 -0.91 7.97
N PRO A 58 -6.94 -1.24 7.69
CA PRO A 58 -6.09 -1.88 8.69
C PRO A 58 -6.00 -1.05 9.97
N ARG A 59 -6.04 -1.72 11.11
CA ARG A 59 -5.97 -1.06 12.41
C ARG A 59 -4.70 -0.20 12.53
N ALA A 60 -3.58 -0.69 12.02
CA ALA A 60 -2.32 0.04 12.05
C ALA A 60 -2.43 1.40 11.37
N ALA A 61 -3.16 1.49 10.26
CA ALA A 61 -3.38 2.75 9.57
C ALA A 61 -4.31 3.68 10.36
N GLY A 62 -5.38 3.13 10.95
CA GLY A 62 -6.30 3.92 11.77
C GLY A 62 -5.65 4.51 12.99
N ASN A 63 -4.65 3.81 13.55
CA ASN A 63 -3.95 4.26 14.75
C ASN A 63 -2.97 5.42 14.51
N LEU A 64 -2.79 5.84 13.26
CA LEU A 64 -1.98 7.04 12.97
C LEU A 64 -2.65 8.32 13.45
N PHE A 65 -3.96 8.28 13.68
CA PHE A 65 -4.75 9.47 14.01
C PHE A 65 -5.43 9.30 15.37
N ALA A 66 -5.22 10.24 16.24
CA ALA A 66 -5.82 10.25 17.56
C ALA A 66 -6.71 11.48 17.72
N THR A 67 -7.88 11.27 18.29
CA THR A 67 -8.76 12.39 18.68
C THR A 67 -8.35 12.85 20.06
N VAL A 68 -7.98 14.12 20.19
CA VAL A 68 -7.51 14.72 21.45
C VAL A 68 -8.52 15.73 21.99
#